data_a705d9c743c00b9ffcb36e6fb22b419a
#
_entry.id   a705d9c743c00b9ffcb36e6fb22b419a
#
_cell.length_a   1.000
_cell.length_b   1.000
_cell.length_c   1.000
_cell.angle_alpha   90.00
_cell.angle_beta   90.00
_cell.angle_gamma   90.00
#
_symmetry.space_group_name_H-M   'P 1'
#
loop_
_entity.id
_entity.type
_entity.pdbx_description
1 polymer ?
#
loop_
_entity_poly.entity_id
_entity_poly.type
_entity_poly.pdbx_seq_one_letter_code
_entity_poly.pdbx_strand_id
1 'polypeptide(L)'
;MCIRDSPYTAMWTGSVTHALPGALLVWAIVAYRRPLIAGMMLGLAFGTIYYPLFLLPLWMSFYWRRGLVRFLSGAVTMVALLVVTLAITSVDAAAFVARLQQMFGIRFPIGEDVVGIWKYWNDVYRYPILAGFVFLSLAFAIWPAQKNLGTLMSGSAALMLGTQFWHAHSGGLALAWYLPLLLLTIFRPNLEDRIALSVLVGGGFRKNRQGKVVVRAA
;
A
#
# COMPACT_ATOMS: atom_id res chain seq x y z
N MET A 1 -24.00 11.07 21.46
CA MET A 1 -23.15 10.28 20.56
C MET A 1 -22.00 9.74 21.39
N CYS A 2 -22.05 8.46 21.69
CA CYS A 2 -21.28 7.90 22.80
C CYS A 2 -19.84 7.63 22.43
N ILE A 3 -18.96 8.28 23.16
CA ILE A 3 -17.52 8.00 23.29
C ILE A 3 -17.24 6.51 23.68
N ARG A 4 -18.27 5.70 23.80
CA ARG A 4 -18.21 4.28 24.21
C ARG A 4 -17.60 3.36 23.15
N ASP A 5 -17.59 3.77 21.88
CA ASP A 5 -16.98 2.98 20.79
C ASP A 5 -15.48 3.26 20.65
N SER A 6 -14.99 4.29 21.33
CA SER A 6 -13.60 4.70 21.38
C SER A 6 -12.64 3.61 21.93
N PRO A 7 -12.99 2.80 22.97
CA PRO A 7 -12.09 1.75 23.42
C PRO A 7 -11.87 0.65 22.39
N TYR A 8 -12.90 0.31 21.60
CA TYR A 8 -12.77 -0.70 20.55
C TYR A 8 -11.84 -0.23 19.44
N THR A 9 -12.03 1.00 18.96
CA THR A 9 -11.17 1.60 17.95
C THR A 9 -9.74 1.79 18.48
N ALA A 10 -9.57 2.25 19.72
CA ALA A 10 -8.28 2.40 20.35
C ALA A 10 -7.58 1.06 20.61
N MET A 11 -8.32 0.02 20.97
CA MET A 11 -7.77 -1.30 21.24
C MET A 11 -7.25 -1.97 19.96
N TRP A 12 -7.93 -1.76 18.82
CA TRP A 12 -7.52 -2.32 17.53
C TRP A 12 -6.52 -1.44 16.80
N THR A 13 -6.62 -0.12 16.88
CA THR A 13 -5.63 0.81 16.32
C THR A 13 -4.35 0.89 17.14
N GLY A 14 -4.40 0.56 18.43
CA GLY A 14 -3.24 0.46 19.32
C GLY A 14 -2.35 -0.75 19.05
N SER A 15 -2.80 -1.72 18.26
CA SER A 15 -1.98 -2.84 17.83
C SER A 15 -0.97 -2.40 16.77
N VAL A 16 0.31 -2.71 16.99
CA VAL A 16 1.39 -2.43 16.05
C VAL A 16 1.10 -3.05 14.69
N THR A 17 0.49 -4.21 14.64
CA THR A 17 0.12 -4.93 13.41
C THR A 17 -0.86 -4.14 12.53
N HIS A 18 -1.72 -3.32 13.13
CA HIS A 18 -2.67 -2.49 12.39
C HIS A 18 -2.11 -1.10 12.05
N ALA A 19 -1.32 -0.50 12.93
CA ALA A 19 -0.78 0.84 12.72
C ALA A 19 0.42 0.85 11.75
N LEU A 20 1.25 -0.18 11.80
CA LEU A 20 2.50 -0.26 11.03
C LEU A 20 2.29 -0.18 9.52
N PRO A 21 1.36 -0.93 8.88
CA PRO A 21 1.14 -0.83 7.44
C PRO A 21 0.72 0.57 7.00
N GLY A 22 -0.19 1.20 7.76
CA GLY A 22 -0.63 2.57 7.50
C GLY A 22 0.51 3.58 7.59
N ALA A 23 1.35 3.48 8.63
CA ALA A 23 2.53 4.33 8.81
C ALA A 23 3.52 4.15 7.64
N LEU A 24 3.79 2.92 7.24
CA LEU A 24 4.69 2.63 6.11
C LEU A 24 4.15 3.20 4.79
N LEU A 25 2.84 3.14 4.55
CA LEU A 25 2.21 3.74 3.38
C LEU A 25 2.32 5.28 3.40
N VAL A 26 2.15 5.91 4.56
CA VAL A 26 2.37 7.37 4.70
C VAL A 26 3.82 7.71 4.41
N TRP A 27 4.79 6.96 4.95
CA TRP A 27 6.20 7.15 4.66
C TRP A 27 6.55 6.92 3.19
N ALA A 28 5.93 5.93 2.53
CA ALA A 28 6.07 5.73 1.09
C ALA A 28 5.61 6.96 0.30
N ILE A 29 4.49 7.59 0.71
CA ILE A 29 4.00 8.83 0.11
C ILE A 29 4.94 10.00 0.37
N VAL A 30 5.43 10.17 1.59
CA VAL A 30 6.43 11.21 1.90
C VAL A 30 7.68 11.05 1.02
N ALA A 31 8.10 9.81 0.79
CA ALA A 31 9.24 9.47 -0.04
C ALA A 31 8.94 9.39 -1.56
N TYR A 32 7.78 9.86 -2.05
CA TYR A 32 7.36 9.70 -3.45
C TYR A 32 8.36 10.21 -4.49
N ARG A 33 9.19 11.22 -4.14
CA ARG A 33 10.26 11.72 -5.01
C ARG A 33 11.48 10.80 -5.09
N ARG A 34 11.58 9.82 -4.20
CA ARG A 34 12.68 8.85 -4.13
C ARG A 34 12.12 7.45 -4.39
N PRO A 35 12.00 7.03 -5.65
CA PRO A 35 11.30 5.80 -6.02
C PRO A 35 11.86 4.56 -5.30
N LEU A 36 13.16 4.48 -5.08
CA LEU A 36 13.77 3.37 -4.35
C LEU A 36 13.25 3.29 -2.90
N ILE A 37 13.25 4.41 -2.17
CA ILE A 37 12.77 4.45 -0.78
C ILE A 37 11.27 4.18 -0.71
N ALA A 38 10.49 4.78 -1.61
CA ALA A 38 9.06 4.53 -1.69
C ALA A 38 8.76 3.05 -1.96
N GLY A 39 9.53 2.41 -2.85
CA GLY A 39 9.46 0.97 -3.10
C GLY A 39 9.79 0.14 -1.85
N MET A 40 10.86 0.50 -1.14
CA MET A 40 11.24 -0.17 0.12
C MET A 40 10.13 -0.08 1.16
N MET A 41 9.53 1.10 1.37
CA MET A 41 8.43 1.28 2.33
C MET A 41 7.19 0.47 1.93
N LEU A 42 6.85 0.45 0.64
CA LEU A 42 5.72 -0.36 0.15
C LEU A 42 6.02 -1.86 0.27
N GLY A 43 7.24 -2.29 -0.01
CA GLY A 43 7.68 -3.68 0.18
C GLY A 43 7.61 -4.12 1.64
N LEU A 44 8.01 -3.26 2.58
CA LEU A 44 7.84 -3.51 4.01
C LEU A 44 6.35 -3.59 4.40
N ALA A 45 5.52 -2.65 3.92
CA ALA A 45 4.09 -2.66 4.18
C ALA A 45 3.44 -3.98 3.68
N PHE A 46 3.81 -4.42 2.48
CA PHE A 46 3.40 -5.70 1.93
C PHE A 46 3.85 -6.89 2.79
N GLY A 47 5.04 -6.84 3.35
CA GLY A 47 5.55 -7.91 4.22
C GLY A 47 4.85 -7.99 5.58
N THR A 48 4.21 -6.91 6.03
CA THR A 48 3.42 -6.93 7.28
C THR A 48 2.02 -7.48 7.07
N ILE A 49 1.39 -7.10 5.96
CA ILE A 49 0.07 -7.59 5.49
C ILE A 49 0.08 -7.60 3.97
N TYR A 50 -0.57 -8.56 3.35
CA TYR A 50 -0.55 -8.71 1.88
C TYR A 50 -1.39 -7.67 1.11
N TYR A 51 -2.28 -6.92 1.76
CA TYR A 51 -3.17 -5.95 1.10
C TYR A 51 -2.46 -4.85 0.31
N PRO A 52 -1.33 -4.27 0.75
CA PRO A 52 -0.56 -3.31 -0.04
C PRO A 52 -0.07 -3.84 -1.40
N LEU A 53 -0.09 -5.17 -1.61
CA LEU A 53 0.22 -5.77 -2.92
C LEU A 53 -0.70 -5.20 -4.02
N PHE A 54 -1.97 -4.99 -3.69
CA PHE A 54 -2.96 -4.44 -4.62
C PHE A 54 -2.74 -2.96 -4.97
N LEU A 55 -1.85 -2.27 -4.25
CA LEU A 55 -1.42 -0.92 -4.60
C LEU A 55 -0.35 -0.91 -5.70
N LEU A 56 0.35 -2.04 -5.93
CA LEU A 56 1.45 -2.12 -6.89
C LEU A 56 1.05 -1.63 -8.29
N PRO A 57 -0.08 -2.04 -8.91
CA PRO A 57 -0.45 -1.57 -10.24
C PRO A 57 -0.56 -0.05 -10.33
N LEU A 58 -1.18 0.59 -9.33
CA LEU A 58 -1.31 2.05 -9.24
C LEU A 58 0.07 2.73 -9.09
N TRP A 59 0.91 2.24 -8.18
CA TRP A 59 2.23 2.80 -7.92
C TRP A 59 3.20 2.56 -9.08
N MET A 60 3.15 1.42 -9.74
CA MET A 60 3.92 1.15 -10.96
C MET A 60 3.54 2.10 -12.09
N SER A 61 2.25 2.36 -12.26
CA SER A 61 1.76 3.32 -13.24
C SER A 61 2.19 4.76 -12.90
N PHE A 62 2.21 5.15 -11.62
CA PHE A 62 2.71 6.44 -11.16
C PHE A 62 4.20 6.63 -11.51
N TYR A 63 5.03 5.61 -11.32
CA TYR A 63 6.45 5.65 -11.64
C TYR A 63 6.78 5.25 -13.09
N TRP A 64 5.78 5.00 -13.93
CA TRP A 64 5.97 4.65 -15.33
C TRP A 64 6.84 5.69 -16.03
N ARG A 65 7.94 5.26 -16.68
CA ARG A 65 8.95 6.13 -17.32
C ARG A 65 9.67 7.13 -16.39
N ARG A 66 9.45 7.05 -15.06
CA ARG A 66 9.98 8.01 -14.07
C ARG A 66 10.74 7.34 -12.93
N GLY A 67 11.31 6.17 -13.16
CA GLY A 67 12.06 5.44 -12.15
C GLY A 67 11.39 4.16 -11.67
N LEU A 68 10.54 3.55 -12.48
CA LEU A 68 9.86 2.28 -12.21
C LEU A 68 10.85 1.19 -11.76
N VAL A 69 11.97 1.04 -12.46
CA VAL A 69 12.99 0.03 -12.11
C VAL A 69 13.54 0.25 -10.70
N ARG A 70 13.81 1.50 -10.32
CA ARG A 70 14.29 1.83 -8.97
C ARG A 70 13.22 1.56 -7.90
N PHE A 71 11.96 1.86 -8.21
CA PHE A 71 10.84 1.56 -7.31
C PHE A 71 10.70 0.05 -7.12
N LEU A 72 10.67 -0.71 -8.19
CA LEU A 72 10.56 -2.17 -8.15
C LEU A 72 11.78 -2.80 -7.48
N SER A 73 13.00 -2.33 -7.76
CA SER A 73 14.19 -2.84 -7.09
C SER A 73 14.12 -2.63 -5.57
N GLY A 74 13.65 -1.45 -5.10
CA GLY A 74 13.43 -1.19 -3.69
C GLY A 74 12.40 -2.13 -3.07
N ALA A 75 11.26 -2.31 -3.72
CA ALA A 75 10.20 -3.20 -3.24
C ALA A 75 10.67 -4.67 -3.18
N VAL A 76 11.27 -5.16 -4.27
CA VAL A 76 11.79 -6.54 -4.35
C VAL A 76 12.89 -6.79 -3.33
N THR A 77 13.82 -5.85 -3.15
CA THR A 77 14.90 -5.97 -2.16
C THR A 77 14.32 -6.14 -0.74
N MET A 78 13.31 -5.34 -0.38
CA MET A 78 12.71 -5.45 0.95
C MET A 78 11.90 -6.74 1.13
N VAL A 79 11.13 -7.14 0.13
CA VAL A 79 10.42 -8.43 0.17
C VAL A 79 11.41 -9.59 0.26
N ALA A 80 12.50 -9.57 -0.52
CA ALA A 80 13.55 -10.59 -0.45
C ALA A 80 14.20 -10.64 0.94
N LEU A 81 14.51 -9.48 1.54
CA LEU A 81 15.04 -9.39 2.89
C LEU A 81 14.09 -10.02 3.91
N LEU A 82 12.79 -9.72 3.82
CA LEU A 82 11.77 -10.29 4.70
C LEU A 82 11.65 -11.80 4.53
N VAL A 83 11.68 -12.31 3.29
CA VAL A 83 11.66 -13.75 3.00
C VAL A 83 12.89 -14.44 3.55
N VAL A 84 14.08 -13.84 3.40
CA VAL A 84 15.33 -14.37 3.98
C VAL A 84 15.24 -14.38 5.51
N THR A 85 14.78 -13.30 6.12
CA THR A 85 14.58 -13.24 7.58
C THR A 85 13.60 -14.31 8.05
N LEU A 86 12.51 -14.52 7.29
CA LEU A 86 11.53 -15.56 7.57
C LEU A 86 12.15 -16.96 7.47
N ALA A 87 13.00 -17.20 6.46
CA ALA A 87 13.69 -18.48 6.30
C ALA A 87 14.64 -18.77 7.47
N ILE A 88 15.40 -17.76 7.93
CA ILE A 88 16.34 -17.92 9.06
C ILE A 88 15.60 -18.16 10.38
N THR A 89 14.43 -17.53 10.57
CA THR A 89 13.64 -17.62 11.81
C THR A 89 12.67 -18.80 11.84
N SER A 90 12.52 -19.54 10.75
CA SER A 90 11.65 -20.70 10.69
C SER A 90 12.38 -21.96 11.20
N VAL A 91 11.71 -22.70 12.07
CA VAL A 91 12.25 -23.93 12.67
C VAL A 91 12.30 -25.05 11.63
N ASP A 92 11.27 -25.16 10.80
CA ASP A 92 11.09 -26.20 9.81
C ASP A 92 10.66 -25.64 8.45
N ALA A 93 10.94 -26.40 7.37
CA ALA A 93 10.51 -26.04 6.02
C ALA A 93 8.98 -25.93 5.90
N ALA A 94 8.23 -26.74 6.60
CA ALA A 94 6.76 -26.68 6.62
C ALA A 94 6.27 -25.38 7.27
N ALA A 95 6.86 -24.96 8.38
CA ALA A 95 6.57 -23.71 9.06
C ALA A 95 6.94 -22.50 8.18
N PHE A 96 8.06 -22.57 7.47
CA PHE A 96 8.45 -21.54 6.50
C PHE A 96 7.41 -21.37 5.40
N VAL A 97 7.00 -22.47 4.76
CA VAL A 97 6.00 -22.44 3.67
C VAL A 97 4.66 -21.93 4.18
N ALA A 98 4.21 -22.36 5.36
CA ALA A 98 2.95 -21.87 5.96
C ALA A 98 2.97 -20.36 6.20
N ARG A 99 4.06 -19.83 6.77
CA ARG A 99 4.24 -18.39 6.99
C ARG A 99 4.36 -17.60 5.69
N LEU A 100 5.04 -18.18 4.69
CA LEU A 100 5.16 -17.58 3.37
C LEU A 100 3.79 -17.47 2.68
N GLN A 101 2.97 -18.51 2.76
CA GLN A 101 1.60 -18.51 2.25
C GLN A 101 0.74 -17.44 2.95
N GLN A 102 0.93 -17.27 4.26
CA GLN A 102 0.26 -16.22 5.01
C GLN A 102 0.71 -14.81 4.59
N MET A 103 2.03 -14.61 4.40
CA MET A 103 2.60 -13.34 3.95
C MET A 103 2.08 -12.92 2.58
N PHE A 104 1.89 -13.86 1.66
CA PHE A 104 1.38 -13.59 0.32
C PHE A 104 -0.15 -13.70 0.20
N GLY A 105 -0.86 -14.01 1.29
CA GLY A 105 -2.32 -14.15 1.30
C GLY A 105 -2.85 -15.29 0.42
N ILE A 106 -2.02 -16.30 0.13
CA ILE A 106 -2.39 -17.43 -0.73
C ILE A 106 -3.38 -18.35 0.00
N ARG A 107 -3.33 -18.38 1.32
CA ARG A 107 -4.25 -19.17 2.14
C ARG A 107 -5.50 -18.34 2.44
N PHE A 108 -6.56 -18.58 1.70
CA PHE A 108 -7.86 -18.00 2.01
C PHE A 108 -8.44 -18.65 3.28
N PRO A 109 -8.81 -17.86 4.28
CA PRO A 109 -9.57 -18.38 5.40
C PRO A 109 -10.95 -18.82 4.90
N ILE A 110 -11.29 -20.09 5.11
CA ILE A 110 -12.55 -20.72 4.70
C ILE A 110 -13.21 -21.30 5.97
N GLY A 111 -14.52 -21.10 6.11
CA GLY A 111 -15.31 -21.71 7.16
C GLY A 111 -15.23 -20.99 8.53
N GLU A 112 -14.87 -21.72 9.59
CA GLU A 112 -14.97 -21.25 10.98
C GLU A 112 -14.04 -20.07 11.33
N ASP A 113 -13.01 -19.84 10.53
CA ASP A 113 -12.07 -18.73 10.72
C ASP A 113 -12.61 -17.37 10.22
N VAL A 114 -13.81 -17.35 9.65
CA VAL A 114 -14.43 -16.15 9.08
C VAL A 114 -15.25 -15.42 10.14
N VAL A 115 -14.90 -14.16 10.39
CA VAL A 115 -15.57 -13.30 11.37
C VAL A 115 -16.19 -12.08 10.68
N GLY A 116 -17.33 -11.61 11.19
CA GLY A 116 -18.03 -10.45 10.66
C GLY A 116 -19.18 -10.80 9.73
N ILE A 117 -19.42 -9.97 8.72
CA ILE A 117 -20.57 -10.14 7.81
C ILE A 117 -20.52 -11.47 7.06
N TRP A 118 -19.34 -11.94 6.73
CA TRP A 118 -19.09 -13.18 5.99
C TRP A 118 -19.39 -14.45 6.77
N LYS A 119 -19.56 -14.36 8.09
CA LYS A 119 -20.02 -15.49 8.92
C LYS A 119 -21.48 -15.88 8.60
N TYR A 120 -22.27 -14.89 8.16
CA TYR A 120 -23.70 -15.06 7.87
C TYR A 120 -24.00 -15.29 6.38
N TRP A 121 -23.00 -15.00 5.53
CA TRP A 121 -23.13 -15.11 4.08
C TRP A 121 -22.22 -16.22 3.56
N ASN A 122 -22.65 -16.89 2.48
CA ASN A 122 -21.87 -17.96 1.87
C ASN A 122 -20.57 -17.38 1.29
N ASP A 123 -19.44 -18.04 1.56
CA ASP A 123 -18.10 -17.67 1.08
C ASP A 123 -18.02 -17.46 -0.43
N VAL A 124 -18.89 -18.10 -1.20
CA VAL A 124 -18.97 -17.97 -2.66
C VAL A 124 -19.17 -16.52 -3.11
N TYR A 125 -19.89 -15.70 -2.32
CA TYR A 125 -20.11 -14.30 -2.65
C TYR A 125 -18.87 -13.42 -2.46
N ARG A 126 -17.85 -13.90 -1.76
CA ARG A 126 -16.56 -13.18 -1.61
C ARG A 126 -15.76 -13.18 -2.91
N TYR A 127 -15.85 -14.22 -3.72
CA TYR A 127 -15.07 -14.32 -4.97
C TYR A 127 -15.41 -13.23 -5.98
N PRO A 128 -16.67 -12.93 -6.30
CA PRO A 128 -17.00 -11.83 -7.21
C PRO A 128 -16.58 -10.46 -6.66
N ILE A 129 -16.66 -10.25 -5.35
CA ILE A 129 -16.19 -9.00 -4.72
C ILE A 129 -14.67 -8.88 -4.84
N LEU A 130 -13.94 -9.95 -4.58
CA LEU A 130 -12.49 -9.99 -4.77
C LEU A 130 -12.11 -9.75 -6.24
N ALA A 131 -12.81 -10.39 -7.17
CA ALA A 131 -12.59 -10.18 -8.61
C ALA A 131 -12.83 -8.72 -9.01
N GLY A 132 -13.92 -8.11 -8.54
CA GLY A 132 -14.22 -6.69 -8.73
C GLY A 132 -13.15 -5.78 -8.13
N PHE A 133 -12.63 -6.13 -6.97
CA PHE A 133 -11.55 -5.39 -6.31
C PHE A 133 -10.23 -5.49 -7.08
N VAL A 134 -9.87 -6.67 -7.58
CA VAL A 134 -8.68 -6.84 -8.44
C VAL A 134 -8.84 -6.03 -9.72
N PHE A 135 -10.02 -6.07 -10.34
CA PHE A 135 -10.32 -5.25 -11.51
C PHE A 135 -10.18 -3.75 -11.22
N LEU A 136 -10.68 -3.27 -10.07
CA LEU A 136 -10.53 -1.89 -9.63
C LEU A 136 -9.06 -1.50 -9.46
N SER A 137 -8.25 -2.38 -8.86
CA SER A 137 -6.81 -2.18 -8.70
C SER A 137 -6.11 -2.01 -10.05
N LEU A 138 -6.45 -2.85 -11.04
CA LEU A 138 -5.91 -2.76 -12.39
C LEU A 138 -6.45 -1.53 -13.14
N ALA A 139 -7.73 -1.19 -12.96
CA ALA A 139 -8.32 0.00 -13.55
C ALA A 139 -7.62 1.28 -13.08
N PHE A 140 -7.26 1.35 -11.80
CA PHE A 140 -6.48 2.47 -11.26
C PHE A 140 -5.04 2.55 -11.82
N ALA A 141 -4.51 1.48 -12.36
CA ALA A 141 -3.25 1.53 -13.10
C ALA A 141 -3.39 2.24 -14.46
N ILE A 142 -4.55 2.10 -15.10
CA ILE A 142 -4.79 2.63 -16.44
C ILE A 142 -5.39 4.03 -16.35
N TRP A 143 -6.39 4.23 -15.51
CA TRP A 143 -7.15 5.47 -15.37
C TRP A 143 -6.98 6.08 -13.96
N PRO A 144 -6.78 7.40 -13.82
CA PRO A 144 -6.58 8.41 -14.87
C PRO A 144 -5.20 8.32 -15.54
N ALA A 145 -5.12 8.74 -16.82
CA ALA A 145 -3.88 8.64 -17.59
C ALA A 145 -2.74 9.49 -17.00
N GLN A 146 -3.07 10.67 -16.46
CA GLN A 146 -2.10 11.49 -15.73
C GLN A 146 -2.23 11.22 -14.23
N LYS A 147 -1.16 10.73 -13.63
CA LYS A 147 -1.09 10.45 -12.20
C LYS A 147 -0.29 11.52 -11.50
N ASN A 148 -0.98 12.28 -10.67
CA ASN A 148 -0.39 13.21 -9.73
C ASN A 148 -0.33 12.60 -8.32
N LEU A 149 0.27 13.31 -7.37
CA LEU A 149 0.36 12.85 -5.99
C LEU A 149 -1.03 12.69 -5.35
N GLY A 150 -1.98 13.57 -5.70
CA GLY A 150 -3.36 13.49 -5.22
C GLY A 150 -4.05 12.20 -5.67
N THR A 151 -3.94 11.84 -6.97
CA THR A 151 -4.51 10.58 -7.47
C THR A 151 -3.83 9.35 -6.88
N LEU A 152 -2.52 9.41 -6.60
CA LEU A 152 -1.81 8.33 -5.93
C LEU A 152 -2.34 8.13 -4.51
N MET A 153 -2.52 9.21 -3.74
CA MET A 153 -3.00 9.15 -2.36
C MET A 153 -4.45 8.70 -2.29
N SER A 154 -5.34 9.32 -3.08
CA SER A 154 -6.77 8.98 -3.10
C SER A 154 -7.00 7.56 -3.61
N GLY A 155 -6.30 7.13 -4.66
CA GLY A 155 -6.36 5.77 -5.17
C GLY A 155 -5.84 4.75 -4.15
N SER A 156 -4.74 5.06 -3.46
CA SER A 156 -4.21 4.20 -2.39
C SER A 156 -5.19 4.10 -1.22
N ALA A 157 -5.80 5.22 -0.80
CA ALA A 157 -6.83 5.22 0.24
C ALA A 157 -8.06 4.39 -0.17
N ALA A 158 -8.53 4.56 -1.41
CA ALA A 158 -9.68 3.83 -1.94
C ALA A 158 -9.41 2.33 -2.04
N LEU A 159 -8.23 1.90 -2.48
CA LEU A 159 -7.86 0.49 -2.52
C LEU A 159 -7.74 -0.10 -1.12
N MET A 160 -7.09 0.60 -0.18
CA MET A 160 -6.99 0.12 1.20
C MET A 160 -8.35 0.07 1.91
N LEU A 161 -9.26 0.99 1.59
CA LEU A 161 -10.66 0.92 2.02
C LEU A 161 -11.36 -0.28 1.37
N GLY A 162 -11.15 -0.50 0.08
CA GLY A 162 -11.74 -1.60 -0.69
C GLY A 162 -11.42 -2.98 -0.12
N THR A 163 -10.25 -3.16 0.51
CA THR A 163 -9.87 -4.43 1.16
C THR A 163 -10.86 -4.84 2.26
N GLN A 164 -11.50 -3.87 2.92
CA GLN A 164 -12.43 -4.12 4.00
C GLN A 164 -13.70 -4.88 3.56
N PHE A 165 -14.05 -4.80 2.28
CA PHE A 165 -15.27 -5.45 1.77
C PHE A 165 -15.12 -6.96 1.62
N TRP A 166 -13.92 -7.46 1.34
CA TRP A 166 -13.68 -8.89 1.17
C TRP A 166 -12.80 -9.51 2.24
N HIS A 167 -12.28 -8.69 3.17
CA HIS A 167 -11.48 -9.18 4.29
C HIS A 167 -12.31 -10.12 5.19
N ALA A 168 -11.70 -11.26 5.56
CA ALA A 168 -12.39 -12.30 6.31
C ALA A 168 -12.57 -11.99 7.80
N HIS A 169 -11.78 -11.06 8.34
CA HIS A 169 -11.73 -10.77 9.76
C HIS A 169 -12.25 -9.37 10.01
N SER A 170 -13.27 -9.24 10.85
CA SER A 170 -13.74 -7.96 11.42
C SER A 170 -13.74 -6.78 10.44
N GLY A 171 -14.39 -6.96 9.27
CA GLY A 171 -14.42 -5.95 8.21
C GLY A 171 -14.82 -4.57 8.74
N GLY A 172 -14.12 -3.52 8.28
CA GLY A 172 -14.37 -2.14 8.66
C GLY A 172 -13.59 -1.64 9.87
N LEU A 173 -12.92 -2.49 10.64
CA LEU A 173 -12.17 -2.09 11.84
C LEU A 173 -10.73 -1.63 11.53
N ALA A 174 -10.20 -1.90 10.35
CA ALA A 174 -8.83 -1.51 9.99
C ALA A 174 -8.73 -0.07 9.50
N LEU A 175 -9.30 0.87 10.25
CA LEU A 175 -9.26 2.32 9.98
C LEU A 175 -7.83 2.84 9.80
N ALA A 176 -6.87 2.32 10.56
CA ALA A 176 -5.48 2.74 10.51
C ALA A 176 -4.82 2.51 9.14
N TRP A 177 -5.37 1.64 8.29
CA TRP A 177 -4.78 1.34 6.98
C TRP A 177 -5.10 2.40 5.93
N TYR A 178 -6.27 3.02 5.98
CA TYR A 178 -6.71 3.97 4.95
C TYR A 178 -6.98 5.38 5.47
N LEU A 179 -7.36 5.53 6.74
CA LEU A 179 -7.74 6.82 7.32
C LEU A 179 -6.62 7.88 7.22
N PRO A 180 -5.35 7.59 7.51
CA PRO A 180 -4.27 8.57 7.35
C PRO A 180 -4.13 9.06 5.90
N LEU A 181 -4.31 8.16 4.92
CA LEU A 181 -4.24 8.50 3.50
C LEU A 181 -5.43 9.36 3.08
N LEU A 182 -6.61 9.03 3.57
CA LEU A 182 -7.83 9.78 3.33
C LEU A 182 -7.72 11.21 3.90
N LEU A 183 -7.27 11.34 5.15
CA LEU A 183 -7.05 12.62 5.77
C LEU A 183 -6.02 13.47 5.02
N LEU A 184 -4.91 12.87 4.60
CA LEU A 184 -3.91 13.55 3.79
C LEU A 184 -4.48 14.03 2.45
N THR A 185 -5.41 13.30 1.86
CA THR A 185 -6.07 13.69 0.61
C THR A 185 -6.99 14.88 0.82
N ILE A 186 -7.76 14.88 1.92
CA ILE A 186 -8.75 15.93 2.22
C ILE A 186 -8.09 17.24 2.67
N PHE A 187 -7.09 17.14 3.56
CA PHE A 187 -6.50 18.31 4.23
C PHE A 187 -5.28 18.92 3.53
N ARG A 188 -4.87 18.38 2.38
CA ARG A 188 -3.81 18.99 1.56
C ARG A 188 -4.38 19.51 0.25
N PRO A 189 -4.86 20.76 0.18
CA PRO A 189 -5.16 21.43 -1.07
C PRO A 189 -3.88 21.58 -1.92
N ASN A 190 -4.00 21.65 -3.25
CA ASN A 190 -2.90 21.81 -4.24
C ASN A 190 -1.96 20.60 -4.44
N LEU A 191 -2.47 19.38 -4.31
CA LEU A 191 -1.73 18.18 -4.71
C LEU A 191 -1.76 17.96 -6.23
N GLU A 192 -2.68 18.61 -6.93
CA GLU A 192 -2.88 18.47 -8.38
C GLU A 192 -1.68 18.98 -9.18
N ASP A 193 -1.06 20.09 -8.74
CA ASP A 193 0.10 20.66 -9.43
C ASP A 193 1.41 19.91 -9.20
N ARG A 194 1.43 18.97 -8.26
CA ARG A 194 2.62 18.16 -7.99
C ARG A 194 2.63 16.89 -8.84
N ILE A 195 2.70 17.09 -10.13
CA ILE A 195 3.09 16.02 -11.04
C ILE A 195 4.49 15.58 -10.63
N ALA A 196 4.76 14.28 -10.60
CA ALA A 196 6.10 13.74 -10.32
C ALA A 196 7.08 14.04 -11.47
N LEU A 197 7.10 15.29 -11.94
CA LEU A 197 7.94 15.76 -13.05
C LEU A 197 9.42 15.79 -12.68
N SER A 198 9.76 15.81 -11.42
CA SER A 198 11.13 15.72 -10.95
C SER A 198 11.27 14.56 -9.97
N VAL A 199 11.17 13.35 -10.47
CA VAL A 199 11.95 12.28 -9.88
C VAL A 199 13.39 12.77 -9.96
N LEU A 200 13.96 13.12 -8.83
CA LEU A 200 15.38 13.47 -8.74
C LEU A 200 16.14 12.24 -9.23
N VAL A 201 16.45 12.22 -10.50
CA VAL A 201 17.43 11.30 -11.05
C VAL A 201 18.69 11.59 -10.25
N GLY A 202 19.06 10.64 -9.38
CA GLY A 202 20.17 10.79 -8.45
C GLY A 202 21.44 11.17 -9.18
N GLY A 203 21.75 12.41 -9.16
CA GLY A 203 22.88 13.05 -9.74
C GLY A 203 22.85 14.45 -9.15
N GLY A 204 23.82 14.76 -8.35
CA GLY A 204 23.91 15.95 -7.57
C GLY A 204 23.44 17.20 -8.31
N PHE A 205 22.97 18.14 -7.55
CA PHE A 205 22.73 19.51 -7.98
C PHE A 205 23.90 19.98 -8.82
N ARG A 206 23.79 19.89 -10.14
CA ARG A 206 24.71 20.51 -11.05
C ARG A 206 24.35 22.00 -11.05
N LYS A 207 24.89 22.72 -10.09
CA LYS A 207 24.81 24.16 -10.03
C LYS A 207 25.49 24.67 -11.29
N ASN A 208 24.72 25.15 -12.25
CA ASN A 208 25.29 25.83 -13.41
C ASN A 208 25.98 27.10 -12.90
N ARG A 209 27.16 27.43 -13.39
CA ARG A 209 28.01 28.53 -12.97
C ARG A 209 27.33 29.94 -12.95
N GLN A 210 26.09 30.03 -13.41
CA GLN A 210 25.32 31.28 -13.46
C GLN A 210 24.13 31.34 -12.48
N GLY A 211 24.01 30.42 -11.52
CA GLY A 211 23.01 30.54 -10.44
C GLY A 211 21.53 30.43 -10.84
N LYS A 212 21.24 30.22 -12.13
CA LYS A 212 19.86 30.05 -12.62
C LYS A 212 19.50 28.57 -12.69
N VAL A 213 18.41 28.21 -12.02
CA VAL A 213 17.79 26.89 -12.13
C VAL A 213 17.12 26.80 -13.51
N VAL A 214 17.74 26.09 -14.43
CA VAL A 214 17.11 25.80 -15.72
C VAL A 214 16.28 24.54 -15.60
N VAL A 215 14.98 24.71 -15.54
CA VAL A 215 14.02 23.61 -15.68
C VAL A 215 13.97 23.26 -17.17
N ARG A 216 14.60 22.14 -17.55
CA ARG A 216 14.42 21.58 -18.91
C ARG A 216 13.11 20.80 -18.91
N ALA A 217 12.10 21.35 -19.58
CA ALA A 217 10.95 20.61 -20.03
C ALA A 217 11.40 19.61 -21.12
N ALA A 218 11.08 18.34 -20.93
CA ALA A 218 11.17 17.31 -21.95
C ALA A 218 9.79 16.70 -22.14
#